data_a01e2819372145a1aea95fc4c126e93e
#
_entry.id   a01e2819372145a1aea95fc4c126e93e
#
_cell.length_a   1.000
_cell.length_b   1.000
_cell.length_c   1.000
_cell.angle_alpha   90.00
_cell.angle_beta   90.00
_cell.angle_gamma   90.00
#
_symmetry.space_group_name_H-M   'P 1'
#
loop_
_entity.id
_entity.type
_entity.pdbx_description
1 polymer ?
#
loop_
_entity_poly.entity_id
_entity_poly.type
_entity_poly.pdbx_seq_one_letter_code
_entity_poly.pdbx_strand_id
1 'polypeptide(L)'
;MQIWIDQIHCHCSSTSPPHATGSPPPTRSPELTDGFHISFCSSKSGWQVHLRFFLLHLDMRGRQRDNIHTPYKRASSRDRLNAQDREDGLGGNPSHVQIDIGKVYGNPPWIRSLPHVIVAALSSFLFGYHLGVVNDTLESISLDLSFHGDTMAEGLVVSTCLGGAFIGSTVSGWIADGIGRRRAFQLCAIPLIIGASMSATANGLGGMLFGRFLVGTGMGVTPPVAALYITEVSPAFVRGTYGSFTQIATCLGLIASFFIGIPAKDVPRWWRVCFWVSTVPAALLALLMEFCAESPHWLLKRGRSAEAEAEFGKLLGGLHVKSSMAEFSKSDRADEVESVKLSELLYGRHFRVVFIGSALLALQQLSGINAVFYFSSTVFKSGGVPSDIANMSVGVVNLSGSIVAMVLMDKLGRKGLLLGSFMGMAFSMAMQAVAGSTLVSGSSVVYLSVGGLLLFVLSFAMGVGPVPGLLLSEIFPSRIRAKAMAICMAVHWVINFFVGLLFLRLLEQLGAQILYTVFASFCLLGFFFVKNNVVETKGKTLQEIEMALLPA
;
A
#
# COMPACT_ATOMS: atom_id res chain seq x y z
N MET A 1 -5.65 23.83 17.28
CA MET A 1 -7.01 23.25 17.38
C MET A 1 -8.01 24.27 17.88
N GLN A 2 -7.69 25.06 18.92
CA GLN A 2 -8.56 26.14 19.42
C GLN A 2 -8.75 27.29 18.40
N ILE A 3 -7.70 27.67 17.70
CA ILE A 3 -7.72 28.74 16.67
C ILE A 3 -8.59 28.35 15.44
N TRP A 4 -8.75 27.06 15.17
CA TRP A 4 -9.56 26.56 14.05
C TRP A 4 -11.07 26.57 14.35
N ILE A 5 -11.44 26.44 15.61
CA ILE A 5 -12.84 26.51 16.07
C ILE A 5 -13.34 27.95 16.04
N ASP A 6 -12.49 28.94 16.33
CA ASP A 6 -12.87 30.36 16.38
C ASP A 6 -13.07 30.98 14.99
N GLN A 7 -12.40 30.47 13.94
CA GLN A 7 -12.63 30.95 12.55
C GLN A 7 -13.96 30.47 11.94
N ILE A 8 -14.51 29.34 12.39
CA ILE A 8 -15.81 28.85 11.93
C ILE A 8 -16.96 29.60 12.59
N HIS A 9 -16.77 30.14 13.80
CA HIS A 9 -17.78 30.92 14.52
C HIS A 9 -17.93 32.37 14.05
N CYS A 10 -16.97 32.95 13.35
CA CYS A 10 -17.03 34.34 12.90
C CYS A 10 -17.83 34.58 11.60
N HIS A 11 -18.30 33.53 10.92
CA HIS A 11 -19.06 33.71 9.65
C HIS A 11 -20.56 33.43 9.73
N CYS A 12 -21.11 33.20 10.94
CA CYS A 12 -22.55 32.91 11.11
C CYS A 12 -23.34 33.92 11.99
N SER A 13 -22.84 35.14 12.17
CA SER A 13 -23.58 36.16 12.93
C SER A 13 -23.70 37.49 12.18
N SER A 14 -24.64 37.60 11.28
CA SER A 14 -25.33 38.85 10.95
C SER A 14 -26.49 38.57 10.03
N THR A 15 -27.69 38.43 10.59
CA THR A 15 -28.97 39.08 10.16
C THR A 15 -30.13 38.49 10.95
N SER A 16 -30.66 39.30 11.87
CA SER A 16 -32.07 39.28 12.29
C SER A 16 -32.59 40.67 12.04
N PRO A 17 -33.87 40.96 11.82
CA PRO A 17 -35.03 40.86 12.70
C PRO A 17 -36.39 40.73 11.97
N PRO A 18 -37.61 41.09 12.55
CA PRO A 18 -38.20 40.90 13.88
C PRO A 18 -39.66 40.30 13.88
N HIS A 19 -40.10 39.91 15.08
CA HIS A 19 -41.45 39.77 15.61
C HIS A 19 -42.73 39.67 14.76
N ALA A 20 -43.54 38.57 15.03
CA ALA A 20 -44.96 38.70 15.43
C ALA A 20 -45.56 37.35 15.88
N THR A 21 -45.96 37.32 17.10
CA THR A 21 -47.15 36.74 17.81
C THR A 21 -48.05 35.70 17.14
N GLY A 22 -48.44 34.64 17.88
CA GLY A 22 -49.66 33.90 17.75
C GLY A 22 -49.59 32.37 17.91
N SER A 23 -50.10 31.88 19.05
CA SER A 23 -50.26 30.46 19.43
C SER A 23 -51.67 29.92 19.13
N PRO A 24 -52.03 28.69 19.54
CA PRO A 24 -51.91 27.37 18.93
C PRO A 24 -53.29 26.65 18.73
N PRO A 25 -53.50 25.34 18.76
CA PRO A 25 -53.22 24.16 17.95
C PRO A 25 -54.50 23.55 17.30
N PRO A 26 -54.77 22.30 16.92
CA PRO A 26 -54.09 21.02 17.08
C PRO A 26 -54.20 19.98 15.90
N THR A 27 -53.57 18.82 16.07
CA THR A 27 -53.92 17.43 15.68
C THR A 27 -53.53 16.81 14.33
N ARG A 28 -52.94 15.62 14.51
CA ARG A 28 -52.97 14.34 13.74
C ARG A 28 -51.81 13.99 12.78
N SER A 29 -51.18 12.98 13.20
CA SER A 29 -50.30 11.90 12.69
C SER A 29 -50.57 11.35 11.27
N PRO A 30 -49.78 10.38 10.77
CA PRO A 30 -48.31 10.29 10.62
C PRO A 30 -47.93 9.85 9.17
N GLU A 31 -46.77 10.21 8.67
CA GLU A 31 -46.14 9.47 7.59
C GLU A 31 -44.60 9.46 7.74
N LEU A 32 -44.06 8.27 7.52
CA LEU A 32 -42.67 7.92 7.58
C LEU A 32 -41.87 8.57 6.43
N THR A 33 -40.82 9.30 6.75
CA THR A 33 -39.67 9.46 5.85
C THR A 33 -38.37 9.48 6.68
N ASP A 34 -37.56 8.44 6.53
CA ASP A 34 -36.26 8.30 7.12
C ASP A 34 -35.28 9.39 6.63
N GLY A 35 -35.06 10.38 7.44
CA GLY A 35 -34.00 11.36 7.27
C GLY A 35 -32.85 11.07 8.21
N PHE A 36 -31.68 10.66 7.67
CA PHE A 36 -30.45 10.49 8.44
C PHE A 36 -29.97 11.84 8.97
N HIS A 37 -30.20 12.13 10.22
CA HIS A 37 -29.55 13.21 10.96
C HIS A 37 -28.26 12.68 11.58
N ILE A 38 -27.11 13.15 11.09
CA ILE A 38 -25.81 12.92 11.74
C ILE A 38 -25.61 14.03 12.78
N SER A 39 -25.86 13.70 14.06
CA SER A 39 -25.47 14.56 15.18
C SER A 39 -24.02 14.25 15.57
N PHE A 40 -23.12 15.21 15.39
CA PHE A 40 -21.77 15.17 15.94
C PHE A 40 -21.83 15.49 17.44
N CYS A 41 -21.70 14.47 18.28
CA CYS A 41 -21.47 14.65 19.71
C CYS A 41 -19.99 14.39 20.01
N SER A 42 -19.27 15.44 20.42
CA SER A 42 -17.88 15.39 20.86
C SER A 42 -17.77 14.72 22.22
N SER A 43 -17.31 13.47 22.27
CA SER A 43 -16.94 12.78 23.50
C SER A 43 -15.63 12.04 23.29
N LYS A 44 -14.74 12.08 24.30
CA LYS A 44 -13.42 11.40 24.34
C LYS A 44 -13.46 9.87 24.14
N SER A 45 -14.65 9.29 23.94
CA SER A 45 -14.89 7.86 23.69
C SER A 45 -14.87 7.47 22.19
N GLY A 46 -14.78 8.41 21.27
CA GLY A 46 -14.87 8.14 19.83
C GLY A 46 -13.77 7.23 19.28
N TRP A 47 -12.56 7.34 19.78
CA TRP A 47 -11.43 6.50 19.36
C TRP A 47 -11.56 5.03 19.78
N GLN A 48 -12.16 4.76 20.93
CA GLN A 48 -12.41 3.37 21.36
C GLN A 48 -13.52 2.70 20.56
N VAL A 49 -14.50 3.45 20.05
CA VAL A 49 -15.60 2.90 19.24
C VAL A 49 -15.10 2.51 17.84
N HIS A 50 -14.26 3.34 17.21
CA HIS A 50 -13.71 3.01 15.89
C HIS A 50 -12.71 1.85 15.94
N LEU A 51 -11.90 1.76 16.99
CA LEU A 51 -10.99 0.63 17.17
C LEU A 51 -11.79 -0.67 17.45
N ARG A 52 -12.88 -0.59 18.23
CA ARG A 52 -13.80 -1.72 18.45
C ARG A 52 -14.55 -2.12 17.18
N PHE A 53 -14.96 -1.18 16.33
CA PHE A 53 -15.60 -1.51 15.05
C PHE A 53 -14.63 -2.21 14.09
N PHE A 54 -13.37 -1.74 14.04
CA PHE A 54 -12.32 -2.37 13.24
C PHE A 54 -11.95 -3.76 13.79
N LEU A 55 -11.85 -3.91 15.11
CA LEU A 55 -11.58 -5.18 15.78
C LEU A 55 -12.77 -6.16 15.69
N LEU A 56 -14.02 -5.67 15.76
CA LEU A 56 -15.23 -6.47 15.52
C LEU A 56 -15.31 -6.99 14.08
N HIS A 57 -14.84 -6.20 13.10
CA HIS A 57 -14.79 -6.65 11.70
C HIS A 57 -13.74 -7.75 11.48
N LEU A 58 -12.64 -7.73 12.24
CA LEU A 58 -11.65 -8.81 12.29
C LEU A 58 -12.22 -10.09 12.90
N ASP A 59 -12.98 -9.98 13.98
CA ASP A 59 -13.60 -11.12 14.66
C ASP A 59 -14.74 -11.73 13.83
N MET A 60 -15.54 -10.91 13.13
CA MET A 60 -16.56 -11.38 12.21
C MET A 60 -15.99 -12.09 10.97
N ARG A 61 -14.81 -11.68 10.45
CA ARG A 61 -14.14 -12.40 9.35
C ARG A 61 -13.63 -13.79 9.77
N GLY A 62 -13.19 -13.93 11.01
CA GLY A 62 -12.86 -15.24 11.58
C GLY A 62 -14.09 -16.17 11.62
N ARG A 63 -15.21 -15.67 12.14
CA ARG A 63 -16.46 -16.44 12.26
C ARG A 63 -17.16 -16.72 10.94
N GLN A 64 -17.07 -15.83 9.95
CA GLN A 64 -17.73 -16.01 8.65
C GLN A 64 -17.02 -17.03 7.75
N ARG A 65 -15.71 -17.28 7.94
CA ARG A 65 -15.00 -18.39 7.27
C ARG A 65 -15.33 -19.76 7.82
N ASP A 66 -15.72 -19.85 9.08
CA ASP A 66 -16.12 -21.12 9.70
C ASP A 66 -17.51 -21.59 9.24
N ASN A 67 -18.34 -20.72 8.64
CA ASN A 67 -19.70 -21.04 8.19
C ASN A 67 -19.88 -21.23 6.68
N ILE A 68 -18.82 -21.12 5.88
CA ILE A 68 -18.89 -21.41 4.43
C ILE A 68 -18.28 -22.77 4.14
N HIS A 69 -18.91 -23.82 4.65
CA HIS A 69 -18.82 -25.15 4.07
C HIS A 69 -19.89 -25.30 3.00
N THR A 70 -19.53 -25.01 1.76
CA THR A 70 -20.33 -25.44 0.60
C THR A 70 -20.32 -26.97 0.53
N PRO A 71 -21.49 -27.61 0.48
CA PRO A 71 -21.59 -29.03 0.22
C PRO A 71 -21.51 -29.28 -1.29
N TYR A 72 -20.33 -29.11 -1.88
CA TYR A 72 -20.14 -29.48 -3.28
C TYR A 72 -18.76 -30.13 -3.49
N LYS A 73 -18.80 -31.46 -3.61
CA LYS A 73 -17.88 -32.42 -4.21
C LYS A 73 -17.64 -33.64 -3.32
N ARG A 74 -18.67 -34.48 -3.26
CA ARG A 74 -18.50 -35.85 -2.83
C ARG A 74 -19.47 -36.79 -3.58
N ALA A 75 -19.47 -36.73 -4.91
CA ALA A 75 -20.31 -37.59 -5.72
C ALA A 75 -19.63 -38.18 -6.95
N SER A 76 -18.29 -38.28 -7.03
CA SER A 76 -17.67 -38.91 -8.20
C SER A 76 -16.54 -39.91 -7.91
N SER A 77 -16.28 -40.27 -6.66
CA SER A 77 -15.28 -41.30 -6.34
C SER A 77 -15.85 -42.55 -5.63
N ARG A 78 -17.18 -42.66 -5.50
CA ARG A 78 -17.80 -43.81 -4.83
C ARG A 78 -18.22 -44.95 -5.76
N ASP A 79 -18.24 -44.72 -7.07
CA ASP A 79 -18.70 -45.73 -8.05
C ASP A 79 -17.58 -46.57 -8.71
N ARG A 80 -16.32 -46.39 -8.31
CA ARG A 80 -15.18 -47.18 -8.80
C ARG A 80 -14.53 -48.13 -7.77
N LEU A 81 -15.01 -48.14 -6.53
CA LEU A 81 -14.43 -48.98 -5.46
C LEU A 81 -15.25 -50.18 -5.08
N ASN A 82 -16.38 -50.48 -5.75
CA ASN A 82 -17.21 -51.65 -5.46
C ASN A 82 -16.98 -52.85 -6.37
N ALA A 83 -15.91 -52.90 -7.14
CA ALA A 83 -15.63 -53.98 -8.07
C ALA A 83 -14.36 -54.81 -7.78
N GLN A 84 -13.59 -54.52 -6.70
CA GLN A 84 -12.29 -55.20 -6.51
C GLN A 84 -11.96 -55.66 -5.07
N ASP A 85 -12.89 -55.61 -4.13
CA ASP A 85 -12.66 -56.15 -2.77
C ASP A 85 -13.45 -57.45 -2.52
N ARG A 86 -13.00 -58.50 -3.15
CA ARG A 86 -13.13 -59.89 -2.68
C ARG A 86 -11.83 -60.59 -3.02
N GLU A 87 -10.88 -60.46 -2.14
CA GLU A 87 -9.84 -61.43 -1.80
C GLU A 87 -8.71 -60.73 -1.04
N ASP A 88 -8.36 -61.37 0.05
CA ASP A 88 -7.19 -61.21 0.91
C ASP A 88 -7.39 -60.39 2.19
N GLY A 89 -7.53 -61.18 3.22
CA GLY A 89 -7.44 -60.77 4.61
C GLY A 89 -6.00 -60.58 5.09
N LEU A 90 -5.87 -59.84 6.18
CA LEU A 90 -4.71 -59.69 7.04
C LEU A 90 -3.59 -58.76 6.52
N GLY A 91 -3.68 -57.46 6.90
CA GLY A 91 -2.60 -56.51 6.80
C GLY A 91 -3.08 -55.11 7.18
N GLY A 92 -3.19 -54.81 8.49
CA GLY A 92 -3.60 -53.50 8.97
C GLY A 92 -2.60 -52.42 8.57
N ASN A 93 -2.90 -51.63 7.54
CA ASN A 93 -2.20 -50.40 7.21
C ASN A 93 -2.82 -49.28 8.04
N PRO A 94 -2.05 -48.50 8.83
CA PRO A 94 -2.60 -47.37 9.56
C PRO A 94 -2.98 -46.29 8.53
N SER A 95 -4.29 -46.23 8.23
CA SER A 95 -4.87 -45.11 7.53
C SER A 95 -4.45 -43.82 8.25
N HIS A 96 -3.60 -43.00 7.62
CA HIS A 96 -3.30 -41.64 8.06
C HIS A 96 -4.63 -40.86 8.08
N VAL A 97 -5.30 -40.88 9.21
CA VAL A 97 -6.35 -39.90 9.52
C VAL A 97 -5.67 -38.56 9.59
N GLN A 98 -5.77 -37.78 8.54
CA GLN A 98 -5.33 -36.40 8.52
C GLN A 98 -6.29 -35.63 9.42
N ILE A 99 -5.98 -35.60 10.72
CA ILE A 99 -6.71 -34.78 11.70
C ILE A 99 -6.47 -33.35 11.30
N ASP A 100 -7.55 -32.67 10.90
CA ASP A 100 -7.55 -31.23 10.65
C ASP A 100 -7.36 -30.53 12.01
N ILE A 101 -6.09 -30.25 12.34
CA ILE A 101 -5.66 -29.73 13.66
C ILE A 101 -6.32 -28.38 13.97
N GLY A 102 -6.68 -27.60 12.94
CA GLY A 102 -7.43 -26.35 13.09
C GLY A 102 -8.83 -26.54 13.67
N LYS A 103 -9.47 -27.71 13.42
CA LYS A 103 -10.78 -28.05 14.02
C LYS A 103 -10.69 -28.49 15.48
N VAL A 104 -9.52 -28.96 15.92
CA VAL A 104 -9.34 -29.48 17.29
C VAL A 104 -8.90 -28.40 18.25
N TYR A 105 -8.06 -27.43 17.82
CA TYR A 105 -7.43 -26.43 18.70
C TYR A 105 -7.87 -24.98 18.46
N GLY A 106 -8.75 -24.72 17.48
CA GLY A 106 -9.15 -23.37 17.10
C GLY A 106 -8.05 -22.58 16.38
N ASN A 107 -8.33 -21.34 16.02
CA ASN A 107 -7.36 -20.47 15.35
C ASN A 107 -6.31 -19.93 16.32
N PRO A 108 -5.02 -19.79 15.92
CA PRO A 108 -4.00 -19.15 16.74
C PRO A 108 -4.40 -17.74 17.16
N PRO A 109 -4.01 -17.27 18.36
CA PRO A 109 -4.36 -15.91 18.80
C PRO A 109 -3.61 -14.85 17.98
N TRP A 110 -4.31 -14.18 17.07
CA TRP A 110 -3.77 -13.14 16.18
C TRP A 110 -3.14 -11.96 16.92
N ILE A 111 -3.62 -11.64 18.13
CA ILE A 111 -3.15 -10.51 18.93
C ILE A 111 -1.67 -10.61 19.30
N ARG A 112 -1.09 -11.82 19.33
CA ARG A 112 0.32 -12.03 19.65
C ARG A 112 1.26 -11.55 18.54
N SER A 113 0.87 -11.74 17.29
CA SER A 113 1.67 -11.28 16.14
C SER A 113 1.46 -9.79 15.81
N LEU A 114 0.36 -9.19 16.28
CA LEU A 114 -0.01 -7.80 15.99
C LEU A 114 1.09 -6.77 16.32
N PRO A 115 1.74 -6.79 17.51
CA PRO A 115 2.80 -5.83 17.82
C PRO A 115 3.97 -5.88 16.83
N HIS A 116 4.37 -7.06 16.41
CA HIS A 116 5.45 -7.26 15.44
C HIS A 116 5.09 -6.71 14.06
N VAL A 117 3.82 -6.87 13.65
CA VAL A 117 3.29 -6.32 12.40
C VAL A 117 3.22 -4.79 12.45
N ILE A 118 2.80 -4.20 13.58
CA ILE A 118 2.76 -2.74 13.76
C ILE A 118 4.17 -2.14 13.64
N VAL A 119 5.17 -2.76 14.26
CA VAL A 119 6.56 -2.30 14.16
C VAL A 119 7.07 -2.42 12.72
N ALA A 120 6.78 -3.53 12.02
CA ALA A 120 7.13 -3.66 10.60
C ALA A 120 6.42 -2.61 9.73
N ALA A 121 5.16 -2.29 10.02
CA ALA A 121 4.40 -1.26 9.30
C ALA A 121 4.99 0.16 9.47
N LEU A 122 5.77 0.42 10.54
CA LEU A 122 6.50 1.68 10.70
C LEU A 122 7.48 1.95 9.56
N SER A 123 8.04 0.92 8.93
CA SER A 123 8.86 1.06 7.74
C SER A 123 8.07 1.58 6.54
N SER A 124 6.81 1.15 6.40
CA SER A 124 5.90 1.64 5.37
C SER A 124 5.42 3.07 5.65
N PHE A 125 5.27 3.42 6.93
CA PHE A 125 5.04 4.81 7.34
C PHE A 125 6.18 5.73 6.91
N LEU A 126 7.44 5.33 7.14
CA LEU A 126 8.62 6.06 6.71
C LEU A 126 8.66 6.24 5.19
N PHE A 127 8.29 5.18 4.44
CA PHE A 127 8.17 5.27 2.99
C PHE A 127 7.18 6.36 2.58
N GLY A 128 5.96 6.36 3.13
CA GLY A 128 4.97 7.39 2.85
C GLY A 128 5.39 8.79 3.27
N TYR A 129 6.07 8.92 4.42
CA TYR A 129 6.60 10.19 4.90
C TYR A 129 7.60 10.80 3.92
N HIS A 130 8.57 10.01 3.44
CA HIS A 130 9.59 10.48 2.50
C HIS A 130 9.07 10.73 1.08
N LEU A 131 7.91 10.18 0.72
CA LEU A 131 7.19 10.56 -0.49
C LEU A 131 6.61 11.98 -0.38
N GLY A 132 5.94 12.27 0.74
CA GLY A 132 5.22 13.52 0.94
C GLY A 132 6.11 14.70 1.32
N VAL A 133 7.17 14.47 2.11
CA VAL A 133 8.00 15.55 2.64
C VAL A 133 8.61 16.40 1.54
N VAL A 134 9.00 15.83 0.40
CA VAL A 134 9.58 16.58 -0.72
C VAL A 134 8.54 17.45 -1.41
N ASN A 135 7.30 16.97 -1.53
CA ASN A 135 6.23 17.73 -2.16
C ASN A 135 6.02 19.11 -1.51
N ASP A 136 5.99 19.14 -0.19
CA ASP A 136 5.74 20.39 0.54
C ASP A 136 6.99 21.27 0.69
N THR A 137 8.17 20.64 0.73
CA THR A 137 9.44 21.34 1.01
C THR A 137 10.25 21.73 -0.22
N LEU A 138 9.95 21.19 -1.42
CA LEU A 138 10.79 21.31 -2.62
C LEU A 138 11.09 22.77 -2.98
N GLU A 139 10.09 23.63 -2.97
CA GLU A 139 10.25 25.06 -3.27
C GLU A 139 11.16 25.75 -2.26
N SER A 140 10.97 25.51 -0.96
CA SER A 140 11.83 26.07 0.09
C SER A 140 13.27 25.57 0.00
N ILE A 141 13.46 24.29 -0.41
CA ILE A 141 14.79 23.71 -0.66
C ILE A 141 15.45 24.41 -1.86
N SER A 142 14.72 24.57 -2.97
CA SER A 142 15.26 25.15 -4.20
C SER A 142 15.67 26.61 -4.02
N LEU A 143 14.90 27.37 -3.23
CA LEU A 143 15.21 28.75 -2.85
C LEU A 143 16.45 28.84 -1.93
N ASP A 144 16.51 28.02 -0.86
CA ASP A 144 17.61 28.06 0.12
C ASP A 144 18.94 27.56 -0.46
N LEU A 145 18.90 26.58 -1.37
CA LEU A 145 20.08 25.99 -2.01
C LEU A 145 20.39 26.58 -3.40
N SER A 146 19.72 27.67 -3.81
CA SER A 146 19.98 28.49 -5.01
C SER A 146 19.88 27.73 -6.35
N PHE A 147 18.90 26.83 -6.49
CA PHE A 147 18.58 26.19 -7.78
C PHE A 147 17.09 26.36 -8.18
N HIS A 148 16.41 27.35 -7.60
CA HIS A 148 15.01 27.64 -7.92
C HIS A 148 14.83 28.01 -9.39
N GLY A 149 13.83 27.38 -10.05
CA GLY A 149 13.58 27.57 -11.48
C GLY A 149 14.36 26.60 -12.39
N ASP A 150 15.32 25.81 -11.84
CA ASP A 150 15.91 24.70 -12.58
C ASP A 150 15.05 23.43 -12.37
N THR A 151 14.08 23.22 -13.26
CA THR A 151 13.16 22.07 -13.20
C THR A 151 13.87 20.73 -13.26
N MET A 152 15.09 20.67 -13.83
CA MET A 152 15.89 19.46 -13.84
C MET A 152 16.51 19.19 -12.47
N ALA A 153 17.05 20.22 -11.81
CA ALA A 153 17.60 20.09 -10.46
C ALA A 153 16.51 19.74 -9.44
N GLU A 154 15.32 20.36 -9.56
CA GLU A 154 14.15 20.02 -8.73
C GLU A 154 13.70 18.58 -8.96
N GLY A 155 13.62 18.11 -10.19
CA GLY A 155 13.35 16.73 -10.55
C GLY A 155 14.39 15.74 -10.02
N LEU A 156 15.69 16.13 -10.01
CA LEU A 156 16.77 15.31 -9.45
C LEU A 156 16.63 15.14 -7.93
N VAL A 157 16.22 16.15 -7.18
CA VAL A 157 16.00 16.02 -5.72
C VAL A 157 14.95 14.95 -5.40
N VAL A 158 13.92 14.81 -6.24
CA VAL A 158 12.90 13.76 -6.12
C VAL A 158 13.46 12.41 -6.59
N SER A 159 13.94 12.36 -7.84
CA SER A 159 14.26 11.11 -8.53
C SER A 159 15.50 10.40 -7.98
N THR A 160 16.47 11.12 -7.43
CA THR A 160 17.66 10.51 -6.84
C THR A 160 17.31 9.57 -5.68
N CYS A 161 16.27 9.89 -4.90
CA CYS A 161 15.74 8.99 -3.89
C CYS A 161 15.19 7.69 -4.52
N LEU A 162 14.50 7.81 -5.65
CA LEU A 162 13.96 6.66 -6.38
C LEU A 162 15.05 5.78 -7.00
N GLY A 163 16.14 6.41 -7.47
CA GLY A 163 17.34 5.70 -7.90
C GLY A 163 17.98 4.88 -6.76
N GLY A 164 18.07 5.48 -5.56
CA GLY A 164 18.47 4.77 -4.35
C GLY A 164 17.52 3.61 -4.02
N ALA A 165 16.21 3.81 -4.14
CA ALA A 165 15.21 2.79 -3.87
C ALA A 165 15.28 1.61 -4.86
N PHE A 166 15.62 1.87 -6.12
CA PHE A 166 15.91 0.81 -7.10
C PHE A 166 17.04 -0.09 -6.61
N ILE A 167 18.16 0.50 -6.19
CA ILE A 167 19.32 -0.27 -5.68
C ILE A 167 18.93 -1.03 -4.41
N GLY A 168 18.28 -0.34 -3.44
CA GLY A 168 17.84 -0.94 -2.19
C GLY A 168 16.92 -2.14 -2.40
N SER A 169 15.93 -2.01 -3.29
CA SER A 169 14.98 -3.10 -3.58
C SER A 169 15.65 -4.31 -4.25
N THR A 170 16.63 -4.06 -5.12
CA THR A 170 17.36 -5.12 -5.82
C THR A 170 18.18 -5.98 -4.85
N VAL A 171 18.78 -5.39 -3.82
CA VAL A 171 19.59 -6.10 -2.82
C VAL A 171 18.79 -6.58 -1.62
N SER A 172 17.53 -6.17 -1.47
CA SER A 172 16.70 -6.41 -0.29
C SER A 172 16.54 -7.90 0.05
N GLY A 173 16.29 -8.74 -0.96
CA GLY A 173 16.15 -10.18 -0.79
C GLY A 173 17.46 -10.82 -0.28
N TRP A 174 18.59 -10.45 -0.86
CA TRP A 174 19.91 -10.94 -0.44
C TRP A 174 20.23 -10.54 1.01
N ILE A 175 19.91 -9.30 1.39
CA ILE A 175 20.09 -8.81 2.77
C ILE A 175 19.19 -9.62 3.72
N ALA A 176 17.87 -9.69 3.42
CA ALA A 176 16.90 -10.36 4.28
C ALA A 176 17.21 -11.86 4.46
N ASP A 177 17.65 -12.54 3.41
CA ASP A 177 18.04 -13.94 3.49
C ASP A 177 19.39 -14.13 4.18
N GLY A 178 20.33 -13.20 4.01
CA GLY A 178 21.66 -13.26 4.62
C GLY A 178 21.66 -13.12 6.14
N ILE A 179 21.04 -12.05 6.65
CA ILE A 179 21.14 -11.65 8.07
C ILE A 179 19.84 -11.83 8.87
N GLY A 180 18.73 -12.19 8.23
CA GLY A 180 17.41 -12.30 8.84
C GLY A 180 16.57 -11.05 8.65
N ARG A 181 15.26 -11.19 8.90
CA ARG A 181 14.29 -10.12 8.60
C ARG A 181 14.41 -8.97 9.60
N ARG A 182 14.53 -9.29 10.86
CA ARG A 182 14.67 -8.32 11.96
C ARG A 182 15.92 -7.43 11.77
N ARG A 183 17.07 -8.06 11.53
CA ARG A 183 18.33 -7.33 11.27
C ARG A 183 18.30 -6.55 9.95
N ALA A 184 17.58 -7.03 8.95
CA ALA A 184 17.42 -6.31 7.69
C ALA A 184 16.70 -4.97 7.91
N PHE A 185 15.65 -4.90 8.75
CA PHE A 185 15.02 -3.64 9.13
C PHE A 185 15.96 -2.71 9.90
N GLN A 186 16.77 -3.24 10.81
CA GLN A 186 17.75 -2.44 11.54
C GLN A 186 18.83 -1.88 10.60
N LEU A 187 19.31 -2.70 9.66
CA LEU A 187 20.29 -2.27 8.67
C LEU A 187 19.74 -1.18 7.75
N CYS A 188 18.49 -1.29 7.30
CA CYS A 188 17.90 -0.28 6.42
C CYS A 188 17.57 1.04 7.15
N ALA A 189 17.42 1.04 8.48
CA ALA A 189 17.25 2.27 9.26
C ALA A 189 18.51 3.15 9.25
N ILE A 190 19.69 2.57 9.11
CA ILE A 190 20.95 3.31 9.07
C ILE A 190 21.01 4.30 7.90
N PRO A 191 20.87 3.87 6.63
CA PRO A 191 20.87 4.82 5.52
C PRO A 191 19.68 5.79 5.56
N LEU A 192 18.53 5.41 6.15
CA LEU A 192 17.41 6.33 6.36
C LEU A 192 17.80 7.48 7.30
N ILE A 193 18.39 7.17 8.46
CA ILE A 193 18.82 8.16 9.46
C ILE A 193 19.94 9.03 8.89
N ILE A 194 21.01 8.43 8.35
CA ILE A 194 22.15 9.16 7.80
C ILE A 194 21.69 10.05 6.63
N GLY A 195 20.91 9.50 5.70
CA GLY A 195 20.45 10.23 4.52
C GLY A 195 19.51 11.38 4.86
N ALA A 196 18.59 11.18 5.81
CA ALA A 196 17.71 12.25 6.29
C ALA A 196 18.50 13.36 7.00
N SER A 197 19.47 12.98 7.86
CA SER A 197 20.36 13.93 8.53
C SER A 197 21.21 14.72 7.54
N MET A 198 21.77 14.07 6.52
CA MET A 198 22.53 14.73 5.44
C MET A 198 21.65 15.67 4.62
N SER A 199 20.44 15.24 4.27
CA SER A 199 19.48 16.10 3.58
C SER A 199 19.15 17.32 4.42
N ALA A 200 18.88 17.16 5.72
CA ALA A 200 18.57 18.23 6.64
C ALA A 200 19.73 19.24 6.84
N THR A 201 20.97 18.80 6.71
CA THR A 201 22.18 19.65 6.89
C THR A 201 22.80 20.10 5.57
N ALA A 202 22.21 19.76 4.42
CA ALA A 202 22.72 20.10 3.12
C ALA A 202 22.85 21.63 2.92
N ASN A 203 23.99 22.07 2.40
CA ASN A 203 24.26 23.46 2.06
C ASN A 203 24.40 23.69 0.54
N GLY A 204 24.06 22.68 -0.27
CA GLY A 204 24.05 22.73 -1.72
C GLY A 204 23.40 21.49 -2.32
N LEU A 205 23.11 21.57 -3.63
CA LEU A 205 22.40 20.52 -4.36
C LEU A 205 23.08 19.14 -4.21
N GLY A 206 24.40 19.04 -4.33
CA GLY A 206 25.13 17.75 -4.24
C GLY A 206 24.92 17.03 -2.91
N GLY A 207 24.97 17.76 -1.78
CA GLY A 207 24.71 17.19 -0.46
C GLY A 207 23.26 16.72 -0.30
N MET A 208 22.29 17.49 -0.84
CA MET A 208 20.89 17.12 -0.88
C MET A 208 20.68 15.83 -1.70
N LEU A 209 21.24 15.74 -2.91
CA LEU A 209 21.11 14.58 -3.78
C LEU A 209 21.69 13.32 -3.14
N PHE A 210 22.88 13.41 -2.53
CA PHE A 210 23.50 12.27 -1.86
C PHE A 210 22.69 11.82 -0.64
N GLY A 211 22.19 12.76 0.18
CA GLY A 211 21.29 12.44 1.29
C GLY A 211 20.01 11.76 0.81
N ARG A 212 19.37 12.28 -0.25
CA ARG A 212 18.18 11.67 -0.87
C ARG A 212 18.46 10.28 -1.43
N PHE A 213 19.62 10.05 -2.03
CA PHE A 213 20.03 8.73 -2.51
C PHE A 213 20.12 7.72 -1.35
N LEU A 214 20.75 8.09 -0.24
CA LEU A 214 20.85 7.22 0.94
C LEU A 214 19.47 6.93 1.55
N VAL A 215 18.61 7.94 1.70
CA VAL A 215 17.22 7.73 2.12
C VAL A 215 16.55 6.70 1.20
N GLY A 216 16.72 6.87 -0.12
CA GLY A 216 16.18 5.96 -1.11
C GLY A 216 16.64 4.51 -0.93
N THR A 217 17.93 4.27 -0.67
CA THR A 217 18.42 2.90 -0.45
C THR A 217 17.72 2.22 0.72
N GLY A 218 17.51 2.92 1.83
CA GLY A 218 16.74 2.40 2.96
C GLY A 218 15.28 2.15 2.60
N MET A 219 14.64 3.11 1.92
CA MET A 219 13.24 2.99 1.46
C MET A 219 13.03 1.82 0.49
N GLY A 220 14.00 1.52 -0.36
CA GLY A 220 13.90 0.42 -1.32
C GLY A 220 13.95 -0.96 -0.67
N VAL A 221 14.72 -1.12 0.42
CA VAL A 221 14.80 -2.38 1.16
C VAL A 221 13.51 -2.67 1.93
N THR A 222 12.85 -1.65 2.47
CA THR A 222 11.76 -1.85 3.44
C THR A 222 10.51 -2.53 2.89
N PRO A 223 9.92 -2.20 1.71
CA PRO A 223 8.67 -2.82 1.27
C PRO A 223 8.77 -4.33 1.02
N PRO A 224 9.80 -4.85 0.34
CA PRO A 224 9.95 -6.30 0.16
C PRO A 224 10.15 -7.03 1.49
N VAL A 225 10.98 -6.48 2.39
CA VAL A 225 11.26 -7.09 3.69
C VAL A 225 10.01 -7.05 4.58
N ALA A 226 9.24 -5.95 4.57
CA ALA A 226 8.00 -5.84 5.34
C ALA A 226 6.94 -6.83 4.88
N ALA A 227 6.72 -6.95 3.57
CA ALA A 227 5.79 -7.91 3.02
C ALA A 227 6.16 -9.35 3.40
N LEU A 228 7.43 -9.70 3.28
CA LEU A 228 7.95 -11.01 3.64
C LEU A 228 7.80 -11.28 5.15
N TYR A 229 8.27 -10.36 5.99
CA TYR A 229 8.20 -10.50 7.45
C TYR A 229 6.76 -10.64 7.94
N ILE A 230 5.85 -9.78 7.50
CA ILE A 230 4.43 -9.82 7.89
C ILE A 230 3.81 -11.17 7.50
N THR A 231 4.12 -11.71 6.34
CA THR A 231 3.59 -13.02 5.92
C THR A 231 4.14 -14.18 6.75
N GLU A 232 5.39 -14.08 7.21
CA GLU A 232 6.08 -15.14 7.97
C GLU A 232 5.72 -15.14 9.46
N VAL A 233 5.40 -13.97 10.07
CA VAL A 233 5.03 -13.87 11.49
C VAL A 233 3.53 -13.95 11.74
N SER A 234 2.71 -13.88 10.69
CA SER A 234 1.25 -13.79 10.81
C SER A 234 0.57 -15.13 10.64
N PRO A 235 -0.44 -15.42 11.50
CA PRO A 235 -1.34 -16.56 11.26
C PRO A 235 -2.02 -16.46 9.90
N ALA A 236 -2.20 -17.59 9.21
CA ALA A 236 -2.69 -17.64 7.82
C ALA A 236 -4.02 -16.88 7.61
N PHE A 237 -4.96 -16.98 8.57
CA PHE A 237 -6.30 -16.39 8.45
C PHE A 237 -6.34 -14.86 8.53
N VAL A 238 -5.32 -14.18 9.16
CA VAL A 238 -5.22 -12.71 9.26
C VAL A 238 -4.14 -12.12 8.36
N ARG A 239 -3.37 -12.94 7.66
CA ARG A 239 -2.24 -12.51 6.82
C ARG A 239 -2.62 -11.43 5.81
N GLY A 240 -3.75 -11.58 5.13
CA GLY A 240 -4.23 -10.59 4.18
C GLY A 240 -4.58 -9.24 4.82
N THR A 241 -5.21 -9.27 5.99
CA THR A 241 -5.54 -8.04 6.75
C THR A 241 -4.27 -7.33 7.23
N TYR A 242 -3.29 -8.09 7.72
CA TYR A 242 -2.02 -7.51 8.18
C TYR A 242 -1.18 -6.95 7.01
N GLY A 243 -1.26 -7.57 5.83
CA GLY A 243 -0.68 -7.01 4.62
C GLY A 243 -1.24 -5.64 4.26
N SER A 244 -2.52 -5.39 4.53
CA SER A 244 -3.14 -4.08 4.29
C SER A 244 -2.64 -2.98 5.23
N PHE A 245 -2.06 -3.32 6.39
CA PHE A 245 -1.51 -2.33 7.33
C PHE A 245 -0.32 -1.58 6.73
N THR A 246 0.44 -2.19 5.83
CA THR A 246 1.53 -1.52 5.12
C THR A 246 1.00 -0.36 4.27
N GLN A 247 -0.09 -0.57 3.55
CA GLN A 247 -0.71 0.49 2.73
C GLN A 247 -1.30 1.61 3.61
N ILE A 248 -2.00 1.26 4.68
CA ILE A 248 -2.53 2.24 5.64
C ILE A 248 -1.40 3.05 6.28
N ALA A 249 -0.31 2.39 6.70
CA ALA A 249 0.85 3.06 7.27
C ALA A 249 1.52 4.01 6.27
N THR A 250 1.63 3.63 4.99
CA THR A 250 2.11 4.51 3.91
C THR A 250 1.24 5.76 3.79
N CYS A 251 -0.08 5.62 3.76
CA CYS A 251 -0.99 6.77 3.72
C CYS A 251 -0.86 7.67 4.95
N LEU A 252 -0.73 7.09 6.14
CA LEU A 252 -0.52 7.84 7.38
C LEU A 252 0.82 8.58 7.39
N GLY A 253 1.88 7.97 6.85
CA GLY A 253 3.17 8.62 6.68
C GLY A 253 3.10 9.83 5.75
N LEU A 254 2.39 9.71 4.63
CA LEU A 254 2.14 10.80 3.70
C LEU A 254 1.38 11.96 4.37
N ILE A 255 0.32 11.67 5.11
CA ILE A 255 -0.44 12.68 5.85
C ILE A 255 0.45 13.35 6.91
N ALA A 256 1.24 12.57 7.65
CA ALA A 256 2.12 13.08 8.69
C ALA A 256 3.17 14.05 8.14
N SER A 257 3.70 13.80 6.93
CA SER A 257 4.66 14.70 6.29
C SER A 257 4.05 16.07 5.99
N PHE A 258 2.83 16.11 5.48
CA PHE A 258 2.10 17.36 5.22
C PHE A 258 1.71 18.08 6.51
N PHE A 259 1.27 17.33 7.53
CA PHE A 259 0.87 17.90 8.81
C PHE A 259 2.04 18.55 9.57
N ILE A 260 3.23 17.95 9.52
CA ILE A 260 4.43 18.47 10.19
C ILE A 260 4.95 19.73 9.50
N GLY A 261 4.77 19.86 8.18
CA GLY A 261 5.12 21.05 7.44
C GLY A 261 4.38 22.31 7.89
N ILE A 262 3.08 22.19 8.18
CA ILE A 262 2.20 23.34 8.49
C ILE A 262 2.75 24.22 9.64
N PRO A 263 2.99 23.71 10.86
CA PRO A 263 3.47 24.54 11.97
C PRO A 263 4.94 24.94 11.83
N ALA A 264 5.70 24.32 10.94
CA ALA A 264 7.11 24.62 10.77
C ALA A 264 7.35 25.78 9.80
N LYS A 265 6.39 26.16 8.95
CA LYS A 265 6.56 27.17 7.87
C LYS A 265 6.97 28.56 8.35
N ASP A 266 6.64 28.91 9.58
CA ASP A 266 7.03 30.19 10.18
C ASP A 266 8.50 30.24 10.62
N VAL A 267 9.21 29.09 10.61
CA VAL A 267 10.61 28.99 11.01
C VAL A 267 11.51 29.10 9.78
N PRO A 268 12.56 29.96 9.81
CA PRO A 268 13.53 30.01 8.72
C PRO A 268 14.13 28.61 8.45
N ARG A 269 14.20 28.23 7.17
CA ARG A 269 14.71 26.91 6.75
C ARG A 269 13.93 25.74 7.34
N TRP A 270 12.62 25.90 7.53
CA TRP A 270 11.71 24.93 8.12
C TRP A 270 11.78 23.52 7.46
N TRP A 271 12.10 23.45 6.18
CA TRP A 271 12.26 22.19 5.46
C TRP A 271 13.30 21.25 6.12
N ARG A 272 14.34 21.82 6.78
CA ARG A 272 15.34 21.04 7.51
C ARG A 272 14.73 20.30 8.70
N VAL A 273 13.78 20.93 9.39
CA VAL A 273 13.05 20.32 10.50
C VAL A 273 12.26 19.11 10.02
N CYS A 274 11.59 19.22 8.86
CA CYS A 274 10.81 18.10 8.29
C CYS A 274 11.70 16.89 8.00
N PHE A 275 12.93 17.08 7.51
CA PHE A 275 13.88 15.97 7.33
C PHE A 275 14.41 15.43 8.66
N TRP A 276 14.71 16.28 9.64
CA TRP A 276 15.13 15.82 10.97
C TRP A 276 14.06 15.00 11.67
N VAL A 277 12.80 15.38 11.59
CA VAL A 277 11.70 14.64 12.20
C VAL A 277 11.61 13.21 11.69
N SER A 278 11.95 12.94 10.43
CA SER A 278 11.92 11.59 9.87
C SER A 278 12.94 10.63 10.50
N THR A 279 13.99 11.16 11.14
CA THR A 279 14.99 10.32 11.82
C THR A 279 14.42 9.65 13.07
N VAL A 280 13.42 10.26 13.71
CA VAL A 280 12.78 9.72 14.92
C VAL A 280 12.08 8.38 14.65
N PRO A 281 11.13 8.27 13.69
CA PRO A 281 10.51 6.98 13.41
C PRO A 281 11.50 5.96 12.81
N ALA A 282 12.57 6.39 12.12
CA ALA A 282 13.63 5.50 11.65
C ALA A 282 14.43 4.90 12.82
N ALA A 283 14.78 5.71 13.81
CA ALA A 283 15.44 5.24 15.03
C ALA A 283 14.52 4.32 15.86
N LEU A 284 13.23 4.68 15.97
CA LEU A 284 12.23 3.85 16.63
C LEU A 284 12.07 2.49 15.92
N LEU A 285 12.07 2.45 14.59
CA LEU A 285 12.03 1.20 13.83
C LEU A 285 13.21 0.29 14.22
N ALA A 286 14.43 0.82 14.22
CA ALA A 286 15.63 0.07 14.59
C ALA A 286 15.57 -0.45 16.03
N LEU A 287 15.13 0.40 16.96
CA LEU A 287 15.04 0.07 18.38
C LEU A 287 13.93 -0.98 18.65
N LEU A 288 12.72 -0.74 18.14
CA LEU A 288 11.57 -1.61 18.39
C LEU A 288 11.72 -2.98 17.71
N MET A 289 12.44 -3.05 16.58
CA MET A 289 12.75 -4.33 15.95
C MET A 289 13.62 -5.24 16.83
N GLU A 290 14.39 -4.69 17.80
CA GLU A 290 15.15 -5.52 18.74
C GLU A 290 14.24 -6.40 19.62
N PHE A 291 13.05 -5.92 19.93
CA PHE A 291 12.05 -6.64 20.73
C PHE A 291 11.11 -7.51 19.90
N CYS A 292 11.21 -7.45 18.58
CA CYS A 292 10.36 -8.23 17.70
C CYS A 292 10.88 -9.66 17.52
N ALA A 293 9.96 -10.58 17.24
CA ALA A 293 10.28 -11.96 16.87
C ALA A 293 11.06 -12.00 15.55
N GLU A 294 12.06 -12.85 15.43
CA GLU A 294 12.66 -13.15 14.12
C GLU A 294 11.71 -14.08 13.34
N SER A 295 11.83 -14.10 12.01
CA SER A 295 11.05 -15.00 11.19
C SER A 295 11.33 -16.47 11.51
N PRO A 296 10.33 -17.24 11.97
CA PRO A 296 10.50 -18.66 12.20
C PRO A 296 10.83 -19.43 10.92
N HIS A 297 10.31 -18.99 9.78
CA HIS A 297 10.58 -19.58 8.47
C HIS A 297 12.05 -19.43 8.07
N TRP A 298 12.61 -18.24 8.31
CA TRP A 298 14.04 -17.99 8.06
C TRP A 298 14.94 -18.82 8.97
N LEU A 299 14.59 -18.93 10.25
CA LEU A 299 15.34 -19.74 11.22
C LEU A 299 15.36 -21.22 10.82
N LEU A 300 14.24 -21.78 10.34
CA LEU A 300 14.17 -23.15 9.84
C LEU A 300 15.06 -23.36 8.62
N LYS A 301 15.03 -22.44 7.64
CA LYS A 301 15.92 -22.48 6.45
C LYS A 301 17.40 -22.41 6.81
N ARG A 302 17.74 -21.84 7.97
CA ARG A 302 19.12 -21.79 8.50
C ARG A 302 19.48 -22.97 9.40
N GLY A 303 18.59 -23.97 9.54
CA GLY A 303 18.81 -25.13 10.40
C GLY A 303 18.69 -24.85 11.91
N ARG A 304 18.20 -23.67 12.30
CA ARG A 304 18.06 -23.21 13.71
C ARG A 304 16.67 -23.60 14.26
N SER A 305 16.38 -24.89 14.24
CA SER A 305 15.03 -25.41 14.54
C SER A 305 14.54 -25.11 15.96
N ALA A 306 15.43 -25.18 16.98
CA ALA A 306 15.05 -24.88 18.36
C ALA A 306 14.64 -23.43 18.56
N GLU A 307 15.31 -22.48 17.90
CA GLU A 307 14.95 -21.06 17.95
C GLU A 307 13.65 -20.79 17.17
N ALA A 308 13.48 -21.47 16.02
CA ALA A 308 12.24 -21.37 15.25
C ALA A 308 11.03 -21.87 16.06
N GLU A 309 11.19 -22.95 16.81
CA GLU A 309 10.16 -23.47 17.71
C GLU A 309 9.80 -22.46 18.81
N ALA A 310 10.79 -21.81 19.41
CA ALA A 310 10.59 -20.78 20.40
C ALA A 310 9.85 -19.56 19.83
N GLU A 311 10.22 -19.10 18.62
CA GLU A 311 9.57 -17.96 17.96
C GLU A 311 8.13 -18.31 17.51
N PHE A 312 7.87 -19.52 16.98
CA PHE A 312 6.49 -19.97 16.74
C PHE A 312 5.67 -20.02 18.04
N GLY A 313 6.28 -20.43 19.16
CA GLY A 313 5.63 -20.41 20.47
C GLY A 313 5.20 -19.03 20.91
N LYS A 314 6.03 -18.01 20.69
CA LYS A 314 5.71 -16.59 20.97
C LYS A 314 4.57 -16.07 20.08
N LEU A 315 4.62 -16.37 18.77
CA LEU A 315 3.70 -15.82 17.76
C LEU A 315 2.34 -16.52 17.76
N LEU A 316 2.34 -17.87 17.79
CA LEU A 316 1.13 -18.69 17.59
C LEU A 316 0.62 -19.34 18.88
N GLY A 317 1.46 -19.42 19.92
CA GLY A 317 1.20 -20.20 21.13
C GLY A 317 1.61 -21.65 21.00
N GLY A 318 1.99 -22.28 22.14
CA GLY A 318 2.60 -23.61 22.16
C GLY A 318 1.80 -24.73 21.48
N LEU A 319 0.46 -24.63 21.49
CA LEU A 319 -0.43 -25.66 20.90
C LEU A 319 -0.28 -25.76 19.36
N HIS A 320 0.07 -24.67 18.68
CA HIS A 320 0.14 -24.62 17.21
C HIS A 320 1.54 -24.82 16.65
N VAL A 321 2.58 -24.88 17.50
CA VAL A 321 3.99 -24.95 17.07
C VAL A 321 4.28 -26.17 16.21
N LYS A 322 3.89 -27.37 16.70
CA LYS A 322 4.18 -28.63 15.99
C LYS A 322 3.50 -28.70 14.62
N SER A 323 2.26 -28.19 14.51
CA SER A 323 1.55 -28.15 13.23
C SER A 323 2.19 -27.21 12.23
N SER A 324 2.61 -26.01 12.68
CA SER A 324 3.26 -25.04 11.81
C SER A 324 4.65 -25.50 11.34
N MET A 325 5.42 -26.15 12.20
CA MET A 325 6.69 -26.76 11.81
C MET A 325 6.51 -27.90 10.80
N ALA A 326 5.48 -28.74 10.98
CA ALA A 326 5.17 -29.81 10.04
C ALA A 326 4.67 -29.29 8.67
N GLU A 327 3.88 -28.22 8.67
CA GLU A 327 3.43 -27.53 7.45
C GLU A 327 4.60 -26.96 6.67
N PHE A 328 5.53 -26.29 7.37
CA PHE A 328 6.75 -25.77 6.74
C PHE A 328 7.60 -26.88 6.12
N SER A 329 7.82 -28.00 6.83
CA SER A 329 8.64 -29.12 6.30
C SER A 329 8.03 -29.73 5.03
N LYS A 330 6.71 -29.69 4.87
CA LYS A 330 6.03 -30.12 3.63
C LYS A 330 6.23 -29.13 2.50
N SER A 331 6.17 -27.82 2.81
CA SER A 331 6.36 -26.74 1.82
C SER A 331 7.81 -26.69 1.32
N ASP A 332 8.78 -26.82 2.21
CA ASP A 332 10.21 -26.70 1.89
C ASP A 332 10.67 -27.83 0.95
N ARG A 333 10.17 -29.06 1.15
CA ARG A 333 10.43 -30.18 0.22
C ARG A 333 9.87 -29.97 -1.18
N ALA A 334 8.81 -29.18 -1.32
CA ALA A 334 8.24 -28.83 -2.63
C ALA A 334 9.04 -27.73 -3.34
N ASP A 335 9.73 -26.86 -2.59
CA ASP A 335 10.51 -25.73 -3.11
C ASP A 335 11.98 -26.11 -3.45
N GLU A 336 12.50 -27.23 -2.95
CA GLU A 336 13.88 -27.70 -3.23
C GLU A 336 14.11 -28.16 -4.68
N VAL A 337 13.06 -28.33 -5.48
CA VAL A 337 13.18 -28.76 -6.88
C VAL A 337 13.53 -27.58 -7.78
N GLU A 338 14.80 -27.52 -8.17
CA GLU A 338 15.43 -26.71 -9.24
C GLU A 338 15.30 -25.17 -9.17
N SER A 339 16.42 -24.49 -9.02
CA SER A 339 16.50 -23.02 -9.13
C SER A 339 16.25 -22.57 -10.57
N VAL A 340 15.09 -21.97 -10.82
CA VAL A 340 14.71 -21.41 -12.14
C VAL A 340 15.73 -20.37 -12.58
N LYS A 341 16.27 -20.48 -13.80
CA LYS A 341 17.24 -19.53 -14.37
C LYS A 341 16.54 -18.22 -14.74
N LEU A 342 17.23 -17.09 -14.63
CA LEU A 342 16.69 -15.78 -15.01
C LEU A 342 16.26 -15.73 -16.50
N SER A 343 16.97 -16.43 -17.38
CA SER A 343 16.65 -16.54 -18.80
C SER A 343 15.28 -17.20 -19.04
N GLU A 344 14.86 -18.12 -18.18
CA GLU A 344 13.57 -18.78 -18.28
C GLU A 344 12.40 -17.86 -17.94
N LEU A 345 12.63 -16.87 -17.06
CA LEU A 345 11.64 -15.84 -16.76
C LEU A 345 11.52 -14.80 -17.86
N LEU A 346 12.62 -14.47 -18.56
CA LEU A 346 12.66 -13.41 -19.56
C LEU A 346 12.34 -13.89 -20.99
N TYR A 347 12.60 -15.16 -21.30
CA TYR A 347 12.43 -15.71 -22.65
C TYR A 347 11.73 -17.08 -22.67
N GLY A 348 11.44 -17.66 -21.52
CA GLY A 348 10.88 -18.99 -21.39
C GLY A 348 9.39 -19.02 -21.08
N ARG A 349 8.94 -20.16 -20.55
CA ARG A 349 7.54 -20.48 -20.22
C ARG A 349 6.84 -19.43 -19.35
N HIS A 350 7.58 -18.76 -18.46
CA HIS A 350 7.03 -17.80 -17.50
C HIS A 350 7.05 -16.34 -17.98
N PHE A 351 7.58 -16.07 -19.19
CA PHE A 351 7.68 -14.72 -19.74
C PHE A 351 6.34 -13.98 -19.73
N ARG A 352 5.26 -14.61 -20.16
CA ARG A 352 3.93 -13.99 -20.23
C ARG A 352 3.46 -13.45 -18.88
N VAL A 353 3.64 -14.22 -17.82
CA VAL A 353 3.19 -13.83 -16.47
C VAL A 353 4.07 -12.70 -15.92
N VAL A 354 5.38 -12.78 -16.12
CA VAL A 354 6.33 -11.71 -15.73
C VAL A 354 6.06 -10.43 -16.52
N PHE A 355 5.76 -10.55 -17.81
CA PHE A 355 5.38 -9.41 -18.65
C PHE A 355 4.09 -8.75 -18.16
N ILE A 356 3.05 -9.52 -17.82
CA ILE A 356 1.79 -8.97 -17.28
C ILE A 356 2.06 -8.20 -15.99
N GLY A 357 2.85 -8.75 -15.07
CA GLY A 357 3.19 -8.09 -13.82
C GLY A 357 4.00 -6.81 -14.02
N SER A 358 5.05 -6.88 -14.87
CA SER A 358 5.91 -5.73 -15.19
C SER A 358 5.14 -4.62 -15.89
N ALA A 359 4.30 -4.96 -16.87
CA ALA A 359 3.48 -4.00 -17.60
C ALA A 359 2.43 -3.34 -16.70
N LEU A 360 1.83 -4.08 -15.78
CA LEU A 360 0.86 -3.54 -14.82
C LEU A 360 1.52 -2.49 -13.91
N LEU A 361 2.70 -2.78 -13.34
CA LEU A 361 3.44 -1.83 -12.53
C LEU A 361 3.96 -0.65 -13.36
N ALA A 362 4.37 -0.89 -14.62
CA ALA A 362 4.76 0.16 -15.54
C ALA A 362 3.60 1.14 -15.80
N LEU A 363 2.42 0.63 -16.14
CA LEU A 363 1.23 1.44 -16.39
C LEU A 363 0.74 2.17 -15.14
N GLN A 364 0.89 1.56 -13.95
CA GLN A 364 0.66 2.22 -12.67
C GLN A 364 1.53 3.47 -12.52
N GLN A 365 2.82 3.40 -12.85
CA GLN A 365 3.72 4.55 -12.72
C GLN A 365 3.49 5.59 -13.83
N LEU A 366 3.29 5.14 -15.07
CA LEU A 366 3.02 6.00 -16.22
C LEU A 366 1.66 6.71 -16.13
N SER A 367 0.76 6.28 -15.25
CA SER A 367 -0.48 7.01 -14.97
C SER A 367 -0.27 8.40 -14.34
N GLY A 368 0.94 8.67 -13.82
CA GLY A 368 1.31 9.95 -13.23
C GLY A 368 0.99 10.11 -11.75
N ILE A 369 0.59 9.04 -11.04
CA ILE A 369 0.21 9.13 -9.62
C ILE A 369 1.33 9.67 -8.73
N ASN A 370 2.56 9.23 -8.95
CA ASN A 370 3.69 9.68 -8.16
C ASN A 370 4.07 11.13 -8.46
N ALA A 371 3.85 11.61 -9.70
CA ALA A 371 3.99 13.04 -9.99
C ALA A 371 3.02 13.88 -9.14
N VAL A 372 1.80 13.40 -8.91
CA VAL A 372 0.86 14.06 -7.99
C VAL A 372 1.41 14.07 -6.56
N PHE A 373 1.91 12.95 -6.05
CA PHE A 373 2.45 12.89 -4.68
C PHE A 373 3.72 13.71 -4.48
N TYR A 374 4.52 13.95 -5.54
CA TYR A 374 5.76 14.73 -5.44
C TYR A 374 5.58 16.22 -5.72
N PHE A 375 4.59 16.59 -6.54
CA PHE A 375 4.50 17.95 -7.10
C PHE A 375 3.10 18.58 -6.98
N SER A 376 2.18 17.99 -6.19
CA SER A 376 0.84 18.57 -6.03
C SER A 376 0.86 19.98 -5.48
N SER A 377 1.81 20.32 -4.58
CA SER A 377 2.00 21.68 -4.09
C SER A 377 2.24 22.67 -5.22
N THR A 378 3.11 22.33 -6.17
CA THR A 378 3.42 23.19 -7.33
C THR A 378 2.18 23.34 -8.23
N VAL A 379 1.45 22.25 -8.47
CA VAL A 379 0.24 22.26 -9.30
C VAL A 379 -0.87 23.10 -8.65
N PHE A 380 -1.08 22.97 -7.35
CA PHE A 380 -2.11 23.74 -6.64
C PHE A 380 -1.77 25.24 -6.57
N LYS A 381 -0.51 25.59 -6.33
CA LYS A 381 -0.07 27.00 -6.31
C LYS A 381 -0.27 27.67 -7.66
N SER A 382 0.03 26.99 -8.76
CA SER A 382 -0.22 27.53 -10.11
C SER A 382 -1.72 27.75 -10.39
N GLY A 383 -2.59 26.99 -9.71
CA GLY A 383 -4.05 27.16 -9.74
C GLY A 383 -4.59 28.19 -8.74
N GLY A 384 -3.73 28.85 -7.93
CA GLY A 384 -4.15 29.82 -6.91
C GLY A 384 -4.79 29.21 -5.67
N VAL A 385 -4.57 27.93 -5.39
CA VAL A 385 -5.12 27.22 -4.23
C VAL A 385 -4.06 27.11 -3.13
N PRO A 386 -4.43 27.35 -1.84
CA PRO A 386 -3.52 27.09 -0.72
C PRO A 386 -3.05 25.64 -0.72
N SER A 387 -1.75 25.42 -0.91
CA SER A 387 -1.17 24.09 -1.07
C SER A 387 -1.37 23.19 0.16
N ASP A 388 -1.42 23.78 1.35
CA ASP A 388 -1.52 23.03 2.61
C ASP A 388 -2.83 22.25 2.74
N ILE A 389 -3.97 22.94 2.51
CA ILE A 389 -5.30 22.33 2.56
C ILE A 389 -5.44 21.29 1.44
N ALA A 390 -4.92 21.62 0.25
CA ALA A 390 -5.00 20.74 -0.89
C ALA A 390 -4.18 19.46 -0.69
N ASN A 391 -2.93 19.56 -0.20
CA ASN A 391 -2.09 18.41 0.09
C ASN A 391 -2.66 17.53 1.22
N MET A 392 -3.18 18.15 2.29
CA MET A 392 -3.87 17.39 3.34
C MET A 392 -5.08 16.64 2.79
N SER A 393 -5.86 17.27 1.90
CA SER A 393 -7.00 16.63 1.25
C SER A 393 -6.56 15.43 0.39
N VAL A 394 -5.46 15.53 -0.35
CA VAL A 394 -4.85 14.42 -1.11
C VAL A 394 -4.51 13.25 -0.19
N GLY A 395 -3.86 13.51 0.94
CA GLY A 395 -3.52 12.48 1.92
C GLY A 395 -4.75 11.79 2.52
N VAL A 396 -5.76 12.57 2.94
CA VAL A 396 -7.00 12.04 3.53
C VAL A 396 -7.80 11.23 2.51
N VAL A 397 -7.91 11.71 1.28
CA VAL A 397 -8.61 11.00 0.19
C VAL A 397 -7.89 9.70 -0.16
N ASN A 398 -6.55 9.71 -0.21
CA ASN A 398 -5.76 8.50 -0.44
C ASN A 398 -5.97 7.45 0.67
N LEU A 399 -5.96 7.86 1.93
CA LEU A 399 -6.25 6.97 3.07
C LEU A 399 -7.67 6.40 2.99
N SER A 400 -8.65 7.27 2.76
CA SER A 400 -10.06 6.87 2.68
C SER A 400 -10.29 5.87 1.53
N GLY A 401 -9.73 6.14 0.35
CA GLY A 401 -9.79 5.25 -0.81
C GLY A 401 -9.13 3.90 -0.53
N SER A 402 -7.99 3.87 0.16
CA SER A 402 -7.30 2.63 0.53
C SER A 402 -8.10 1.78 1.52
N ILE A 403 -8.81 2.41 2.48
CA ILE A 403 -9.72 1.71 3.41
C ILE A 403 -10.91 1.11 2.64
N VAL A 404 -11.50 1.89 1.74
CA VAL A 404 -12.61 1.42 0.89
C VAL A 404 -12.15 0.27 -0.02
N ALA A 405 -10.96 0.36 -0.60
CA ALA A 405 -10.38 -0.69 -1.44
C ALA A 405 -10.26 -2.02 -0.68
N MET A 406 -9.81 -1.99 0.57
CA MET A 406 -9.67 -3.18 1.41
C MET A 406 -11.01 -3.92 1.58
N VAL A 407 -12.12 -3.18 1.70
CA VAL A 407 -13.48 -3.76 1.82
C VAL A 407 -14.00 -4.24 0.47
N LEU A 408 -13.77 -3.46 -0.59
CA LEU A 408 -14.29 -3.77 -1.93
C LEU A 408 -13.53 -4.89 -2.64
N MET A 409 -12.27 -5.11 -2.29
CA MET A 409 -11.40 -6.12 -2.93
C MET A 409 -11.99 -7.54 -2.82
N ASP A 410 -12.60 -7.85 -1.68
CA ASP A 410 -13.26 -9.14 -1.47
C ASP A 410 -14.65 -9.23 -2.16
N LYS A 411 -15.26 -8.08 -2.49
CA LYS A 411 -16.60 -8.03 -3.13
C LYS A 411 -16.53 -7.98 -4.66
N LEU A 412 -15.72 -7.08 -5.22
CA LEU A 412 -15.64 -6.83 -6.66
C LEU A 412 -14.57 -7.64 -7.38
N GLY A 413 -13.61 -8.20 -6.63
CA GLY A 413 -12.45 -8.90 -7.21
C GLY A 413 -11.35 -7.93 -7.67
N ARG A 414 -10.20 -8.51 -8.07
CA ARG A 414 -8.99 -7.74 -8.41
C ARG A 414 -9.12 -7.05 -9.76
N LYS A 415 -9.59 -7.80 -10.76
CA LYS A 415 -9.78 -7.28 -12.14
C LYS A 415 -10.82 -6.18 -12.19
N GLY A 416 -11.96 -6.35 -11.51
CA GLY A 416 -13.03 -5.36 -11.45
C GLY A 416 -12.56 -4.03 -10.85
N LEU A 417 -11.83 -4.09 -9.73
CA LEU A 417 -11.26 -2.89 -9.09
C LEU A 417 -10.22 -2.18 -9.97
N LEU A 418 -9.33 -2.93 -10.63
CA LEU A 418 -8.36 -2.35 -11.56
C LEU A 418 -9.03 -1.64 -12.73
N LEU A 419 -10.05 -2.24 -13.33
CA LEU A 419 -10.78 -1.63 -14.45
C LEU A 419 -11.49 -0.35 -14.02
N GLY A 420 -12.22 -0.38 -12.91
CA GLY A 420 -12.90 0.81 -12.38
C GLY A 420 -11.92 1.93 -12.03
N SER A 421 -10.80 1.57 -11.41
CA SER A 421 -9.75 2.51 -11.02
C SER A 421 -9.08 3.17 -12.22
N PHE A 422 -8.61 2.40 -13.22
CA PHE A 422 -7.99 2.97 -14.43
C PHE A 422 -8.96 3.84 -15.22
N MET A 423 -10.24 3.48 -15.30
CA MET A 423 -11.26 4.31 -15.97
C MET A 423 -11.50 5.62 -15.20
N GLY A 424 -11.64 5.55 -13.87
CA GLY A 424 -11.80 6.74 -13.02
C GLY A 424 -10.58 7.67 -13.12
N MET A 425 -9.36 7.11 -13.12
CA MET A 425 -8.12 7.86 -13.32
C MET A 425 -8.06 8.52 -14.70
N ALA A 426 -8.44 7.81 -15.76
CA ALA A 426 -8.49 8.37 -17.12
C ALA A 426 -9.46 9.55 -17.21
N PHE A 427 -10.66 9.40 -16.65
CA PHE A 427 -11.66 10.48 -16.59
C PHE A 427 -11.13 11.69 -15.80
N SER A 428 -10.52 11.46 -14.65
CA SER A 428 -9.95 12.53 -13.82
C SER A 428 -8.81 13.27 -14.50
N MET A 429 -7.92 12.56 -15.21
CA MET A 429 -6.84 13.20 -15.98
C MET A 429 -7.38 13.95 -17.21
N ALA A 430 -8.46 13.48 -17.82
CA ALA A 430 -9.15 14.24 -18.88
C ALA A 430 -9.75 15.56 -18.31
N MET A 431 -10.33 15.53 -17.10
CA MET A 431 -10.76 16.75 -16.41
C MET A 431 -9.59 17.71 -16.16
N GLN A 432 -8.42 17.21 -15.74
CA GLN A 432 -7.21 18.02 -15.56
C GLN A 432 -6.72 18.63 -16.88
N ALA A 433 -6.76 17.87 -17.97
CA ALA A 433 -6.40 18.39 -19.30
C ALA A 433 -7.35 19.51 -19.75
N VAL A 434 -8.65 19.39 -19.47
CA VAL A 434 -9.63 20.45 -19.73
C VAL A 434 -9.38 21.67 -18.83
N ALA A 435 -9.07 21.48 -17.55
CA ALA A 435 -8.73 22.57 -16.64
C ALA A 435 -7.46 23.33 -17.06
N GLY A 436 -6.49 22.62 -17.64
CA GLY A 436 -5.25 23.24 -18.19
C GLY A 436 -5.40 23.83 -19.60
N SER A 437 -6.60 23.75 -20.20
CA SER A 437 -6.87 24.29 -21.54
C SER A 437 -7.39 25.73 -21.48
N THR A 438 -7.38 26.42 -22.61
CA THR A 438 -7.97 27.75 -22.76
C THR A 438 -9.49 27.77 -22.78
N LEU A 439 -10.14 26.60 -22.74
CA LEU A 439 -11.61 26.46 -22.81
C LEU A 439 -12.29 26.85 -21.49
N VAL A 440 -11.58 26.83 -20.37
CA VAL A 440 -12.13 27.12 -19.04
C VAL A 440 -11.38 28.28 -18.44
N SER A 441 -12.09 29.22 -17.80
CA SER A 441 -11.50 30.40 -17.16
C SER A 441 -12.17 30.70 -15.81
N GLY A 442 -11.50 31.50 -14.98
CA GLY A 442 -12.02 31.93 -13.68
C GLY A 442 -12.06 30.81 -12.64
N SER A 443 -13.01 30.87 -11.72
CA SER A 443 -13.13 29.94 -10.59
C SER A 443 -13.32 28.49 -11.01
N SER A 444 -13.87 28.23 -12.19
CA SER A 444 -14.11 26.87 -12.70
C SER A 444 -12.81 26.08 -12.91
N VAL A 445 -11.71 26.75 -13.26
CA VAL A 445 -10.37 26.13 -13.39
C VAL A 445 -9.96 25.51 -12.06
N VAL A 446 -10.14 26.28 -10.97
CA VAL A 446 -9.76 25.85 -9.61
C VAL A 446 -10.55 24.61 -9.19
N TYR A 447 -11.88 24.65 -9.36
CA TYR A 447 -12.73 23.52 -8.99
C TYR A 447 -12.44 22.25 -9.81
N LEU A 448 -12.20 22.40 -11.11
CA LEU A 448 -11.83 21.27 -11.98
C LEU A 448 -10.45 20.72 -11.64
N SER A 449 -9.47 21.57 -11.37
CA SER A 449 -8.11 21.13 -10.99
C SER A 449 -8.11 20.41 -9.65
N VAL A 450 -8.69 21.01 -8.61
CA VAL A 450 -8.72 20.38 -7.28
C VAL A 450 -9.60 19.14 -7.28
N GLY A 451 -10.83 19.25 -7.80
CA GLY A 451 -11.78 18.13 -7.86
C GLY A 451 -11.27 16.98 -8.72
N GLY A 452 -10.70 17.29 -9.88
CA GLY A 452 -10.09 16.29 -10.78
C GLY A 452 -8.92 15.57 -10.12
N LEU A 453 -8.04 16.32 -9.41
CA LEU A 453 -6.89 15.71 -8.73
C LEU A 453 -7.32 14.81 -7.56
N LEU A 454 -8.27 15.26 -6.74
CA LEU A 454 -8.80 14.45 -5.64
C LEU A 454 -9.51 13.20 -6.15
N LEU A 455 -10.29 13.31 -7.24
CA LEU A 455 -10.94 12.17 -7.88
C LEU A 455 -9.91 11.19 -8.46
N PHE A 456 -8.81 11.70 -9.02
CA PHE A 456 -7.70 10.89 -9.52
C PHE A 456 -7.06 10.07 -8.39
N VAL A 457 -6.72 10.72 -7.27
CA VAL A 457 -6.13 10.06 -6.10
C VAL A 457 -7.10 9.05 -5.49
N LEU A 458 -8.39 9.38 -5.39
CA LEU A 458 -9.41 8.46 -4.91
C LEU A 458 -9.51 7.22 -5.80
N SER A 459 -9.59 7.44 -7.13
CA SER A 459 -9.67 6.36 -8.12
C SER A 459 -8.45 5.45 -8.03
N PHE A 460 -7.24 6.02 -7.92
CA PHE A 460 -6.01 5.26 -7.72
C PHE A 460 -6.04 4.45 -6.44
N ALA A 461 -6.38 5.07 -5.31
CA ALA A 461 -6.38 4.43 -3.99
C ALA A 461 -7.37 3.26 -3.89
N MET A 462 -8.47 3.30 -4.66
CA MET A 462 -9.47 2.23 -4.68
C MET A 462 -9.04 0.97 -5.45
N GLY A 463 -8.05 1.06 -6.36
CA GLY A 463 -7.70 -0.11 -7.18
C GLY A 463 -6.24 -0.17 -7.59
N VAL A 464 -5.79 0.69 -8.49
CA VAL A 464 -4.44 0.64 -9.08
C VAL A 464 -3.34 0.79 -8.02
N GLY A 465 -3.62 1.42 -6.86
CA GLY A 465 -2.70 1.50 -5.73
C GLY A 465 -2.46 0.14 -5.06
N PRO A 466 -3.46 -0.42 -4.38
CA PRO A 466 -3.28 -1.61 -3.54
C PRO A 466 -3.34 -2.94 -4.31
N VAL A 467 -4.06 -3.03 -5.43
CA VAL A 467 -4.33 -4.30 -6.12
C VAL A 467 -3.11 -4.91 -6.81
N PRO A 468 -2.22 -4.16 -7.52
CA PRO A 468 -1.12 -4.77 -8.24
C PRO A 468 -0.19 -5.59 -7.35
N GLY A 469 0.21 -5.08 -6.19
CA GLY A 469 1.09 -5.79 -5.26
C GLY A 469 0.50 -7.13 -4.79
N LEU A 470 -0.82 -7.14 -4.50
CA LEU A 470 -1.53 -8.35 -4.13
C LEU A 470 -1.67 -9.32 -5.31
N LEU A 471 -2.10 -8.81 -6.47
CA LEU A 471 -2.30 -9.61 -7.68
C LEU A 471 -1.01 -10.33 -8.10
N LEU A 472 0.13 -9.64 -8.06
CA LEU A 472 1.43 -10.23 -8.39
C LEU A 472 1.77 -11.43 -7.49
N SER A 473 1.45 -11.35 -6.20
CA SER A 473 1.65 -12.46 -5.27
C SER A 473 0.71 -13.65 -5.55
N GLU A 474 -0.44 -13.41 -6.17
CA GLU A 474 -1.45 -14.42 -6.53
C GLU A 474 -1.17 -15.07 -7.90
N ILE A 475 -0.62 -14.34 -8.87
CA ILE A 475 -0.37 -14.85 -10.23
C ILE A 475 0.99 -15.54 -10.40
N PHE A 476 1.96 -15.23 -9.55
CA PHE A 476 3.27 -15.89 -9.65
C PHE A 476 3.30 -17.22 -8.90
N PRO A 477 3.64 -18.34 -9.58
CA PRO A 477 3.95 -19.60 -8.94
C PRO A 477 5.04 -19.44 -7.86
N SER A 478 4.96 -20.19 -6.75
CA SER A 478 5.90 -20.09 -5.62
C SER A 478 7.37 -20.17 -6.06
N ARG A 479 7.68 -21.05 -7.00
CA ARG A 479 9.04 -21.28 -7.56
C ARG A 479 9.70 -20.06 -8.17
N ILE A 480 8.94 -19.17 -8.82
CA ILE A 480 9.46 -18.00 -9.54
C ILE A 480 9.15 -16.68 -8.84
N ARG A 481 8.23 -16.69 -7.86
CA ARG A 481 7.63 -15.48 -7.26
C ARG A 481 8.66 -14.43 -6.85
N ALA A 482 9.67 -14.81 -6.10
CA ALA A 482 10.68 -13.87 -5.61
C ALA A 482 11.45 -13.18 -6.75
N LYS A 483 11.91 -13.95 -7.76
CA LYS A 483 12.64 -13.42 -8.90
C LYS A 483 11.75 -12.59 -9.82
N ALA A 484 10.52 -13.04 -10.07
CA ALA A 484 9.54 -12.32 -10.88
C ALA A 484 9.14 -10.98 -10.23
N MET A 485 8.90 -10.98 -8.91
CA MET A 485 8.63 -9.75 -8.15
C MET A 485 9.80 -8.77 -8.22
N ALA A 486 11.05 -9.25 -8.12
CA ALA A 486 12.23 -8.40 -8.22
C ALA A 486 12.32 -7.70 -9.60
N ILE A 487 12.04 -8.43 -10.70
CA ILE A 487 11.99 -7.85 -12.05
C ILE A 487 10.89 -6.79 -12.15
N CYS A 488 9.69 -7.10 -11.67
CA CYS A 488 8.55 -6.18 -11.71
C CYS A 488 8.84 -4.91 -10.90
N MET A 489 9.44 -5.05 -9.71
CA MET A 489 9.84 -3.91 -8.87
C MET A 489 10.98 -3.11 -9.48
N ALA A 490 11.92 -3.74 -10.20
CA ALA A 490 12.94 -3.03 -10.95
C ALA A 490 12.31 -2.12 -12.02
N VAL A 491 11.36 -2.63 -12.80
CA VAL A 491 10.60 -1.86 -13.79
C VAL A 491 9.83 -0.71 -13.10
N HIS A 492 9.16 -0.98 -11.99
CA HIS A 492 8.45 0.02 -11.19
C HIS A 492 9.36 1.21 -10.82
N TRP A 493 10.51 0.94 -10.21
CA TRP A 493 11.42 1.99 -9.75
C TRP A 493 12.07 2.76 -10.89
N VAL A 494 12.46 2.10 -11.98
CA VAL A 494 13.03 2.74 -13.16
C VAL A 494 12.03 3.74 -13.77
N ILE A 495 10.79 3.32 -13.98
CA ILE A 495 9.78 4.21 -14.57
C ILE A 495 9.46 5.35 -13.61
N ASN A 496 9.32 5.06 -12.30
CA ASN A 496 9.07 6.08 -11.30
C ASN A 496 10.20 7.14 -11.25
N PHE A 497 11.46 6.70 -11.37
CA PHE A 497 12.61 7.60 -11.49
C PHE A 497 12.45 8.59 -12.65
N PHE A 498 12.13 8.11 -13.84
CA PHE A 498 11.96 8.98 -15.00
C PHE A 498 10.73 9.87 -14.89
N VAL A 499 9.62 9.38 -14.33
CA VAL A 499 8.43 10.21 -14.08
C VAL A 499 8.78 11.34 -13.11
N GLY A 500 9.45 11.03 -11.99
CA GLY A 500 9.87 12.05 -11.02
C GLY A 500 10.87 13.05 -11.58
N LEU A 501 11.81 12.61 -12.43
CA LEU A 501 12.84 13.46 -13.04
C LEU A 501 12.26 14.42 -14.08
N LEU A 502 11.38 13.91 -14.93
CA LEU A 502 10.98 14.62 -16.15
C LEU A 502 9.67 15.41 -15.99
N PHE A 503 8.88 15.15 -14.95
CA PHE A 503 7.53 15.71 -14.82
C PHE A 503 7.51 17.24 -14.90
N LEU A 504 8.31 17.93 -14.09
CA LEU A 504 8.33 19.40 -14.06
C LEU A 504 8.80 19.98 -15.40
N ARG A 505 9.83 19.38 -15.99
CA ARG A 505 10.35 19.81 -17.29
C ARG A 505 9.34 19.59 -18.42
N LEU A 506 8.65 18.44 -18.41
CA LEU A 506 7.59 18.19 -19.38
C LEU A 506 6.39 19.11 -19.17
N LEU A 507 6.06 19.42 -17.92
CA LEU A 507 5.00 20.37 -17.58
C LEU A 507 5.32 21.77 -18.12
N GLU A 508 6.57 22.19 -17.99
CA GLU A 508 7.05 23.49 -18.51
C GLU A 508 7.06 23.55 -20.03
N GLN A 509 7.55 22.49 -20.70
CA GLN A 509 7.72 22.46 -22.16
C GLN A 509 6.45 22.16 -22.95
N LEU A 510 5.63 21.21 -22.47
CA LEU A 510 4.42 20.75 -23.16
C LEU A 510 3.16 21.45 -22.69
N GLY A 511 3.20 22.02 -21.49
CA GLY A 511 2.03 22.57 -20.81
C GLY A 511 1.16 21.49 -20.15
N ALA A 512 0.31 21.94 -19.23
CA ALA A 512 -0.52 21.05 -18.42
C ALA A 512 -1.53 20.23 -19.25
N GLN A 513 -2.15 20.85 -20.25
CA GLN A 513 -3.14 20.20 -21.11
C GLN A 513 -2.58 18.96 -21.80
N ILE A 514 -1.43 19.08 -22.47
CA ILE A 514 -0.82 17.97 -23.23
C ILE A 514 -0.35 16.89 -22.25
N LEU A 515 0.32 17.27 -21.19
CA LEU A 515 0.87 16.33 -20.21
C LEU A 515 -0.22 15.49 -19.55
N TYR A 516 -1.32 16.11 -19.12
CA TYR A 516 -2.44 15.37 -18.51
C TYR A 516 -3.19 14.53 -19.55
N THR A 517 -3.24 14.94 -20.82
CA THR A 517 -3.78 14.10 -21.90
C THR A 517 -2.93 12.85 -22.12
N VAL A 518 -1.61 12.96 -22.03
CA VAL A 518 -0.70 11.79 -22.10
C VAL A 518 -0.95 10.85 -20.92
N PHE A 519 -1.09 11.36 -19.70
CA PHE A 519 -1.42 10.51 -18.55
C PHE A 519 -2.80 9.86 -18.67
N ALA A 520 -3.81 10.57 -19.16
CA ALA A 520 -5.12 9.99 -19.47
C ALA A 520 -5.01 8.83 -20.47
N SER A 521 -4.18 8.99 -21.50
CA SER A 521 -3.94 7.95 -22.51
C SER A 521 -3.28 6.70 -21.91
N PHE A 522 -2.31 6.86 -21.01
CA PHE A 522 -1.72 5.73 -20.28
C PHE A 522 -2.73 5.05 -19.34
N CYS A 523 -3.63 5.79 -18.71
CA CYS A 523 -4.70 5.20 -17.91
C CYS A 523 -5.67 4.38 -18.79
N LEU A 524 -6.06 4.88 -19.96
CA LEU A 524 -6.87 4.13 -20.92
C LEU A 524 -6.14 2.89 -21.45
N LEU A 525 -4.85 3.01 -21.76
CA LEU A 525 -4.02 1.85 -22.12
C LEU A 525 -4.01 0.81 -20.98
N GLY A 526 -3.89 1.25 -19.73
CA GLY A 526 -3.99 0.41 -18.56
C GLY A 526 -5.33 -0.30 -18.45
N PHE A 527 -6.44 0.39 -18.70
CA PHE A 527 -7.77 -0.20 -18.73
C PHE A 527 -7.87 -1.33 -19.77
N PHE A 528 -7.47 -1.07 -21.02
CA PHE A 528 -7.50 -2.08 -22.08
C PHE A 528 -6.53 -3.23 -21.81
N PHE A 529 -5.35 -2.94 -21.28
CA PHE A 529 -4.38 -3.96 -20.91
C PHE A 529 -4.95 -4.91 -19.83
N VAL A 530 -5.53 -4.37 -18.76
CA VAL A 530 -6.18 -5.17 -17.70
C VAL A 530 -7.34 -5.98 -18.24
N LYS A 531 -8.19 -5.38 -19.08
CA LYS A 531 -9.34 -6.05 -19.69
C LYS A 531 -8.92 -7.31 -20.46
N ASN A 532 -7.82 -7.23 -21.22
CA ASN A 532 -7.42 -8.28 -22.16
C ASN A 532 -6.44 -9.30 -21.53
N ASN A 533 -5.55 -8.88 -20.62
CA ASN A 533 -4.45 -9.72 -20.15
C ASN A 533 -4.57 -10.18 -18.71
N VAL A 534 -5.28 -9.45 -17.85
CA VAL A 534 -5.40 -9.80 -16.44
C VAL A 534 -6.56 -10.76 -16.22
N VAL A 535 -6.29 -11.86 -15.52
CA VAL A 535 -7.28 -12.86 -15.10
C VAL A 535 -7.81 -12.51 -13.72
N GLU A 536 -9.13 -12.69 -13.49
CA GLU A 536 -9.68 -12.54 -12.14
C GLU A 536 -9.19 -13.67 -11.24
N THR A 537 -8.60 -13.31 -10.10
CA THR A 537 -8.02 -14.25 -9.14
C THR A 537 -8.92 -14.56 -7.95
N LYS A 538 -9.96 -13.74 -7.74
CA LYS A 538 -10.90 -13.90 -6.63
C LYS A 538 -11.55 -15.28 -6.64
N GLY A 539 -11.40 -16.02 -5.53
CA GLY A 539 -12.05 -17.33 -5.36
C GLY A 539 -11.42 -18.46 -6.16
N LYS A 540 -10.32 -18.22 -6.87
CA LYS A 540 -9.59 -19.25 -7.61
C LYS A 540 -8.41 -19.79 -6.82
N THR A 541 -8.10 -21.06 -7.03
CA THR A 541 -6.88 -21.69 -6.52
C THR A 541 -5.66 -21.28 -7.34
N LEU A 542 -4.47 -21.38 -6.75
CA LEU A 542 -3.21 -21.05 -7.45
C LEU A 542 -3.04 -21.89 -8.73
N GLN A 543 -3.45 -23.16 -8.72
CA GLN A 543 -3.40 -24.04 -9.88
C GLN A 543 -4.35 -23.60 -11.00
N GLU A 544 -5.57 -23.18 -10.68
CA GLU A 544 -6.53 -22.64 -11.66
C GLU A 544 -6.03 -21.34 -12.30
N ILE A 545 -5.36 -20.49 -11.51
CA ILE A 545 -4.76 -19.25 -12.01
C ILE A 545 -3.58 -19.58 -12.93
N GLU A 546 -2.73 -20.52 -12.55
CA GLU A 546 -1.57 -20.94 -13.32
C GLU A 546 -2.01 -21.54 -14.66
N MET A 547 -3.01 -22.43 -14.68
CA MET A 547 -3.58 -23.00 -15.91
C MET A 547 -4.19 -21.95 -16.84
N ALA A 548 -4.78 -20.88 -16.28
CA ALA A 548 -5.38 -19.81 -17.08
C ALA A 548 -4.33 -18.86 -17.71
N LEU A 549 -3.12 -18.81 -17.16
CA LEU A 549 -2.05 -17.90 -17.57
C LEU A 549 -0.96 -18.58 -18.43
N LEU A 550 -0.77 -19.87 -18.29
CA LEU A 550 0.17 -20.60 -19.14
C LEU A 550 -0.45 -20.82 -20.52
N PRO A 551 0.34 -20.70 -21.59
CA PRO A 551 -0.12 -21.12 -22.92
C PRO A 551 -0.38 -22.62 -22.90
N ALA A 552 -1.45 -23.01 -23.60
CA ALA A 552 -1.82 -24.39 -23.81
C ALA A 552 -0.71 -25.18 -24.50
#